data_2546bcc7ae69d03cddcb060fca12d2b6
#
_entry.id   2546bcc7ae69d03cddcb060fca12d2b6
#
_cell.length_a   1.000
_cell.length_b   1.000
_cell.length_c   1.000
_cell.angle_alpha   90.00
_cell.angle_beta   90.00
_cell.angle_gamma   90.00
#
_symmetry.space_group_name_H-M   'P 1'
#
loop_
_entity.id
_entity.type
_entity.pdbx_description
1 polymer ?
#
loop_
_entity_poly.entity_id
_entity_poly.type
_entity_poly.pdbx_seq_one_letter_code
_entity_poly.pdbx_strand_id
1 'polypeptide(L)'
;MHGRNRTTLDREIVVSKKGKLKLAWSILGVLCLGQMAFAGGKALVEPSLTPSAENLGSLWSFELNGEYTFGSHVEKSGNLGSQAEYRYEIEALRNFRITGDYYLQLGVDYERYDFSRSNAQFPYSLTSFSGEILFSYWSGDSFYPVIRIEPGIYYTRDHVTENSFDLPIRITPGFKLTPNLYVIAGCSIDVYSNPVVFPIGGFNWKINDKFNFRAVFPRPRFSYIPNQNLEIYLGGELLGNSYRNGPTNDRRTNNAILEYSEERAGVGVDYTLRKGIDLEAIAGWTIERVYDYIRSGPINRSRGSPYIRLDLKIDLF
;
A
#
# COMPACT_ATOMS: atom_id res chain seq x y z
N MET A 1 45.96 -49.31 47.38
CA MET A 1 46.37 -47.95 47.11
C MET A 1 45.81 -47.47 45.79
N HIS A 2 44.99 -46.47 45.92
CA HIS A 2 44.56 -45.44 44.96
C HIS A 2 44.03 -45.88 43.58
N GLY A 3 42.73 -45.83 43.50
CA GLY A 3 41.96 -45.75 42.27
C GLY A 3 42.00 -44.33 41.64
N ARG A 4 41.73 -44.27 40.37
CA ARG A 4 41.22 -43.07 39.68
C ARG A 4 40.18 -43.46 38.66
N ASN A 5 38.94 -43.13 38.99
CA ASN A 5 37.82 -43.06 38.08
C ASN A 5 38.05 -41.98 37.01
N ARG A 6 37.83 -42.33 35.75
CA ARG A 6 37.60 -41.36 34.68
C ARG A 6 36.13 -41.36 34.33
N THR A 7 35.43 -40.34 34.73
CA THR A 7 34.08 -40.03 34.29
C THR A 7 34.18 -39.36 32.91
N THR A 8 33.60 -40.00 31.93
CA THR A 8 33.29 -39.44 30.61
C THR A 8 32.20 -38.41 30.77
N LEU A 9 32.47 -37.14 30.40
CA LEU A 9 31.50 -36.07 30.30
C LEU A 9 30.77 -36.18 28.97
N ASP A 10 29.54 -36.66 29.02
CA ASP A 10 28.57 -36.45 27.93
C ASP A 10 28.20 -34.96 27.91
N ARG A 11 28.65 -34.28 26.87
CA ARG A 11 28.17 -32.90 26.56
C ARG A 11 26.85 -33.02 25.82
N GLU A 12 25.75 -33.02 26.55
CA GLU A 12 24.45 -32.67 25.96
C GLU A 12 24.47 -31.29 25.40
N ILE A 13 24.24 -31.18 24.08
CA ILE A 13 24.02 -29.89 23.41
C ILE A 13 22.63 -29.43 23.81
N VAL A 14 22.56 -28.61 24.84
CA VAL A 14 21.36 -27.88 25.21
C VAL A 14 21.15 -26.78 24.15
N VAL A 15 20.41 -27.10 23.11
CA VAL A 15 19.93 -26.09 22.14
C VAL A 15 18.94 -25.19 22.86
N SER A 16 19.42 -24.03 23.28
CA SER A 16 18.68 -23.04 24.05
C SER A 16 17.43 -22.61 23.30
N LYS A 17 16.25 -22.88 23.90
CA LYS A 17 14.95 -22.36 23.46
C LYS A 17 14.91 -20.82 23.30
N LYS A 18 15.88 -20.11 23.86
CA LYS A 18 16.04 -18.63 23.74
C LYS A 18 16.40 -18.14 22.33
N GLY A 19 17.02 -18.97 21.48
CA GLY A 19 17.35 -18.57 20.10
C GLY A 19 16.14 -18.49 19.17
N LYS A 20 15.17 -19.39 19.34
CA LYS A 20 13.92 -19.38 18.54
C LYS A 20 12.98 -18.23 18.93
N LEU A 21 13.02 -17.82 20.20
CA LEU A 21 12.25 -16.66 20.67
C LEU A 21 12.80 -15.34 20.12
N LYS A 22 14.12 -15.20 20.01
CA LYS A 22 14.74 -13.99 19.45
C LYS A 22 14.45 -13.80 17.97
N LEU A 23 14.37 -14.86 17.19
CA LEU A 23 14.01 -14.76 15.75
C LEU A 23 12.54 -14.37 15.56
N ALA A 24 11.63 -14.93 16.39
CA ALA A 24 10.22 -14.56 16.39
C ALA A 24 10.02 -13.08 16.78
N TRP A 25 10.77 -12.58 17.77
CA TRP A 25 10.74 -11.18 18.20
C TRP A 25 11.38 -10.23 17.20
N SER A 26 12.35 -10.69 16.40
CA SER A 26 12.94 -9.87 15.32
C SER A 26 11.99 -9.73 14.15
N ILE A 27 11.20 -10.76 13.83
CA ILE A 27 10.14 -10.68 12.80
C ILE A 27 8.96 -9.85 13.30
N LEU A 28 8.57 -10.00 14.57
CA LEU A 28 7.55 -9.17 15.21
C LEU A 28 8.03 -7.71 15.38
N GLY A 29 9.32 -7.48 15.61
CA GLY A 29 9.92 -6.15 15.71
C GLY A 29 9.89 -5.37 14.40
N VAL A 30 9.97 -6.04 13.26
CA VAL A 30 9.78 -5.41 11.94
C VAL A 30 8.29 -5.05 11.73
N LEU A 31 7.37 -5.84 12.28
CA LEU A 31 5.93 -5.52 12.29
C LEU A 31 5.57 -4.44 13.34
N CYS A 32 6.32 -4.31 14.44
CA CYS A 32 6.07 -3.31 15.48
C CYS A 32 6.74 -1.95 15.22
N LEU A 33 7.62 -1.82 14.23
CA LEU A 33 8.08 -0.51 13.72
C LEU A 33 6.98 0.25 12.98
N GLY A 34 5.83 -0.37 12.73
CA GLY A 34 4.63 0.22 12.13
C GLY A 34 3.81 1.13 13.05
N GLN A 35 4.20 1.35 14.31
CA GLN A 35 3.47 2.31 15.19
C GLN A 35 3.96 3.76 15.10
N MET A 36 4.87 4.06 14.18
CA MET A 36 5.06 5.45 13.79
C MET A 36 3.88 5.86 12.94
N ALA A 37 3.17 6.91 13.33
CA ALA A 37 2.08 7.52 12.59
C ALA A 37 2.53 7.74 11.15
N PHE A 38 2.14 6.82 10.26
CA PHE A 38 2.47 6.88 8.85
C PHE A 38 1.44 7.75 8.18
N ALA A 39 1.84 8.94 7.95
CA ALA A 39 1.17 9.91 7.17
C ALA A 39 1.21 9.55 5.68
N GLY A 40 0.07 9.69 5.08
CA GLY A 40 -0.31 9.52 3.74
C GLY A 40 0.72 9.67 2.64
N GLY A 41 0.81 8.66 1.87
CA GLY A 41 1.05 8.72 0.45
C GLY A 41 -0.12 7.96 -0.17
N LYS A 42 -0.61 8.41 -1.31
CA LYS A 42 -1.63 7.69 -2.08
C LYS A 42 -1.34 6.19 -2.05
N ALA A 43 -2.35 5.37 -1.83
CA ALA A 43 -2.23 3.93 -1.91
C ALA A 43 -1.31 3.61 -3.07
N LEU A 44 -0.18 2.99 -2.77
CA LEU A 44 0.80 2.68 -3.79
C LEU A 44 0.13 1.71 -4.76
N VAL A 45 -0.46 2.23 -5.86
CA VAL A 45 -0.66 1.39 -7.03
C VAL A 45 0.69 0.74 -7.27
N GLU A 46 0.71 -0.57 -7.15
CA GLU A 46 1.96 -1.29 -7.27
C GLU A 46 2.62 -0.90 -8.60
N PRO A 47 3.83 -0.41 -8.60
CA PRO A 47 4.66 -0.75 -9.71
C PRO A 47 4.70 -2.27 -9.66
N SER A 48 4.17 -2.96 -10.65
CA SER A 48 4.42 -4.39 -10.80
C SER A 48 5.92 -4.54 -10.65
N LEU A 49 6.36 -5.15 -9.54
CA LEU A 49 7.78 -5.21 -9.15
C LEU A 49 8.61 -6.00 -10.15
N THR A 50 7.93 -6.62 -11.04
CA THR A 50 8.35 -7.14 -12.30
C THR A 50 7.33 -6.62 -13.30
N PRO A 51 7.62 -5.54 -14.04
CA PRO A 51 6.87 -5.30 -15.25
C PRO A 51 6.98 -6.61 -16.01
N SER A 52 5.90 -7.40 -16.05
CA SER A 52 5.91 -8.50 -17.00
C SER A 52 6.12 -7.84 -18.35
N ALA A 53 6.95 -8.41 -19.20
CA ALA A 53 7.09 -7.93 -20.57
C ALA A 53 5.71 -7.82 -21.26
N GLU A 54 4.71 -8.51 -20.73
CA GLU A 54 3.30 -8.43 -21.11
C GLU A 54 2.66 -7.09 -20.76
N ASN A 55 2.87 -6.52 -19.56
CA ASN A 55 2.30 -5.22 -19.18
C ASN A 55 2.94 -4.05 -19.94
N LEU A 56 4.20 -4.18 -20.34
CA LEU A 56 4.87 -3.18 -21.19
C LEU A 56 4.43 -3.27 -22.67
N GLY A 57 3.75 -4.33 -23.06
CA GLY A 57 3.21 -4.53 -24.41
C GLY A 57 1.78 -4.00 -24.61
N SER A 58 1.03 -3.71 -23.53
CA SER A 58 -0.30 -3.12 -23.63
C SER A 58 -0.21 -1.65 -24.06
N LEU A 59 -1.13 -1.22 -24.95
CA LEU A 59 -1.25 0.19 -25.34
C LEU A 59 -2.01 0.97 -24.26
N TRP A 60 -3.04 0.37 -23.68
CA TRP A 60 -3.87 0.95 -22.63
C TRP A 60 -4.07 -0.03 -21.49
N SER A 61 -4.09 0.47 -20.27
CA SER A 61 -4.47 -0.24 -19.06
C SER A 61 -5.58 0.55 -18.37
N PHE A 62 -6.64 -0.15 -17.98
CA PHE A 62 -7.74 0.40 -17.18
C PHE A 62 -7.87 -0.40 -15.91
N GLU A 63 -8.03 0.28 -14.77
CA GLU A 63 -8.28 -0.36 -13.48
C GLU A 63 -9.54 0.24 -12.85
N LEU A 64 -10.41 -0.64 -12.36
CA LEU A 64 -11.63 -0.28 -11.63
C LEU A 64 -11.57 -0.98 -10.29
N ASN A 65 -11.62 -0.21 -9.22
CA ASN A 65 -11.59 -0.70 -7.85
C ASN A 65 -12.88 -0.29 -7.15
N GLY A 66 -13.48 -1.23 -6.43
CA GLY A 66 -14.64 -0.98 -5.58
C GLY A 66 -14.49 -1.67 -4.24
N GLU A 67 -14.65 -0.92 -3.14
CA GLU A 67 -14.46 -1.42 -1.80
C GLU A 67 -15.56 -0.98 -0.85
N TYR A 68 -15.89 -1.85 0.09
CA TYR A 68 -16.77 -1.56 1.20
C TYR A 68 -16.12 -1.99 2.52
N THR A 69 -15.91 -1.03 3.42
CA THR A 69 -15.48 -1.26 4.79
C THR A 69 -16.67 -1.08 5.73
N PHE A 70 -16.96 -2.14 6.50
CA PHE A 70 -18.10 -2.17 7.41
C PHE A 70 -17.94 -1.15 8.55
N GLY A 71 -19.05 -0.79 9.16
CA GLY A 71 -19.06 0.22 10.21
C GLY A 71 -18.25 -0.17 11.43
N SER A 72 -17.37 0.74 11.85
CA SER A 72 -16.60 0.63 13.09
C SER A 72 -16.74 1.87 13.95
N HIS A 73 -16.52 1.71 15.25
CA HIS A 73 -16.61 2.81 16.20
C HIS A 73 -15.45 3.80 16.01
N VAL A 74 -15.81 5.07 15.93
CA VAL A 74 -14.85 6.17 15.94
C VAL A 74 -14.58 6.57 17.39
N GLU A 75 -13.31 6.53 17.77
CA GLU A 75 -12.83 6.82 19.12
C GLU A 75 -12.29 8.26 19.22
N LYS A 76 -12.82 8.98 20.15
CA LYS A 76 -12.27 10.15 20.79
C LYS A 76 -12.80 10.10 22.22
N SER A 77 -12.49 11.01 23.09
CA SER A 77 -13.01 11.11 24.48
C SER A 77 -14.56 11.14 24.57
N GLY A 78 -15.25 10.28 23.83
CA GLY A 78 -16.70 10.11 23.72
C GLY A 78 -17.03 9.19 22.54
N ASN A 79 -18.18 8.51 22.62
CA ASN A 79 -18.69 7.68 21.52
C ASN A 79 -19.19 8.60 20.38
N LEU A 80 -18.44 8.67 19.29
CA LEU A 80 -18.77 9.45 18.10
C LEU A 80 -19.61 8.67 17.09
N GLY A 81 -20.06 7.47 17.44
CA GLY A 81 -20.86 6.62 16.59
C GLY A 81 -20.03 5.64 15.76
N SER A 82 -20.69 4.97 14.83
CA SER A 82 -20.09 4.02 13.89
C SER A 82 -20.00 4.65 12.51
N GLN A 83 -18.93 4.34 11.78
CA GLN A 83 -18.70 4.84 10.44
C GLN A 83 -18.31 3.69 9.50
N ALA A 84 -19.10 3.51 8.44
CA ALA A 84 -18.77 2.66 7.30
C ALA A 84 -18.17 3.53 6.18
N GLU A 85 -17.49 2.87 5.23
CA GLU A 85 -16.80 3.52 4.13
C GLU A 85 -17.06 2.79 2.83
N TYR A 86 -17.26 3.55 1.76
CA TYR A 86 -17.20 3.11 0.37
C TYR A 86 -16.00 3.78 -0.28
N ARG A 87 -15.14 3.01 -0.92
CA ARG A 87 -14.06 3.49 -1.75
C ARG A 87 -14.26 3.00 -3.17
N TYR A 88 -14.03 3.87 -4.13
CA TYR A 88 -13.93 3.50 -5.53
C TYR A 88 -12.83 4.30 -6.21
N GLU A 89 -12.16 3.64 -7.16
CA GLU A 89 -11.03 4.17 -7.89
C GLU A 89 -11.13 3.75 -9.35
N ILE A 90 -10.81 4.66 -10.23
CA ILE A 90 -10.79 4.45 -11.67
C ILE A 90 -9.47 5.01 -12.20
N GLU A 91 -8.65 4.14 -12.76
CA GLU A 91 -7.38 4.51 -13.39
C GLU A 91 -7.42 4.19 -14.87
N ALA A 92 -6.84 5.05 -15.70
CA ALA A 92 -6.65 4.82 -17.13
C ALA A 92 -5.24 5.27 -17.51
N LEU A 93 -4.42 4.33 -17.99
CA LEU A 93 -3.02 4.55 -18.35
C LEU A 93 -2.80 4.22 -19.82
N ARG A 94 -1.97 5.00 -20.49
CA ARG A 94 -1.44 4.73 -21.82
C ARG A 94 0.06 4.52 -21.77
N ASN A 95 0.52 3.43 -22.36
CA ASN A 95 1.92 3.06 -22.41
C ASN A 95 2.57 3.54 -23.71
N PHE A 96 3.77 4.13 -23.57
CA PHE A 96 4.59 4.56 -24.68
C PHE A 96 5.99 3.97 -24.52
N ARG A 97 6.48 3.27 -25.53
CA ARG A 97 7.89 2.92 -25.61
C ARG A 97 8.63 4.09 -26.29
N ILE A 98 9.48 4.80 -25.53
CA ILE A 98 10.17 5.98 -26.06
C ILE A 98 11.31 5.55 -26.98
N THR A 99 12.26 4.78 -26.45
CA THR A 99 13.39 4.24 -27.20
C THR A 99 14.06 3.12 -26.40
N GLY A 100 14.53 2.07 -27.08
CA GLY A 100 15.17 0.94 -26.40
C GLY A 100 14.30 0.39 -25.27
N ASP A 101 14.80 0.45 -24.07
CA ASP A 101 14.18 -0.07 -22.83
C ASP A 101 13.55 1.02 -21.94
N TYR A 102 13.33 2.22 -22.51
CA TYR A 102 12.69 3.33 -21.82
C TYR A 102 11.20 3.38 -22.14
N TYR A 103 10.40 3.45 -21.08
CA TYR A 103 8.94 3.49 -21.14
C TYR A 103 8.41 4.71 -20.41
N LEU A 104 7.36 5.30 -20.96
CA LEU A 104 6.55 6.36 -20.38
C LEU A 104 5.12 5.88 -20.30
N GLN A 105 4.48 6.00 -19.13
CA GLN A 105 3.04 5.85 -18.99
C GLN A 105 2.45 7.20 -18.65
N LEU A 106 1.37 7.55 -19.33
CA LEU A 106 0.60 8.74 -19.05
C LEU A 106 -0.84 8.34 -18.78
N GLY A 107 -1.43 8.92 -17.78
CA GLY A 107 -2.79 8.56 -17.42
C GLY A 107 -3.49 9.54 -16.52
N VAL A 108 -4.65 9.12 -16.09
CA VAL A 108 -5.50 9.81 -15.13
C VAL A 108 -6.00 8.82 -14.10
N ASP A 109 -6.18 9.30 -12.89
CA ASP A 109 -6.72 8.54 -11.79
C ASP A 109 -7.76 9.37 -11.06
N TYR A 110 -8.86 8.73 -10.71
CA TYR A 110 -9.90 9.26 -9.87
C TYR A 110 -10.18 8.32 -8.71
N GLU A 111 -10.02 8.80 -7.48
CA GLU A 111 -10.29 8.04 -6.27
C GLU A 111 -11.26 8.83 -5.38
N ARG A 112 -12.23 8.10 -4.79
CA ARG A 112 -13.17 8.69 -3.85
C ARG A 112 -13.48 7.74 -2.70
N TYR A 113 -13.51 8.32 -1.51
CA TYR A 113 -14.03 7.72 -0.28
C TYR A 113 -15.32 8.43 0.11
N ASP A 114 -16.38 7.68 0.36
CA ASP A 114 -17.62 8.16 0.92
C ASP A 114 -17.86 7.51 2.28
N PHE A 115 -18.03 8.32 3.31
CA PHE A 115 -18.22 7.87 4.68
C PHE A 115 -19.66 7.96 5.11
N SER A 116 -20.18 6.94 5.81
CA SER A 116 -21.48 7.03 6.46
C SER A 116 -21.46 8.10 7.55
N ARG A 117 -22.63 8.68 7.84
CA ARG A 117 -22.75 9.74 8.86
C ARG A 117 -22.39 9.21 10.24
N SER A 118 -21.57 9.96 10.95
CA SER A 118 -21.24 9.77 12.37
C SER A 118 -21.33 11.11 13.09
N ASN A 119 -21.24 11.11 14.41
CA ASN A 119 -21.17 12.33 15.21
C ASN A 119 -19.76 12.95 15.21
N ALA A 120 -18.80 12.33 14.51
CA ALA A 120 -17.46 12.86 14.35
C ALA A 120 -17.47 14.03 13.35
N GLN A 121 -16.62 15.02 13.61
CA GLN A 121 -16.44 16.17 12.72
C GLN A 121 -15.52 15.82 11.54
N PHE A 122 -15.85 14.73 10.83
CA PHE A 122 -15.12 14.35 9.63
C PHE A 122 -15.77 14.88 8.36
N PRO A 123 -15.03 15.00 7.27
CA PRO A 123 -15.63 15.12 5.97
C PRO A 123 -16.41 13.81 5.65
N TYR A 124 -17.54 13.98 4.96
CA TYR A 124 -18.32 12.85 4.48
C TYR A 124 -17.73 12.23 3.21
N SER A 125 -16.80 12.92 2.55
CA SER A 125 -16.06 12.39 1.40
C SER A 125 -14.63 12.94 1.32
N LEU A 126 -13.74 12.12 0.77
CA LEU A 126 -12.40 12.47 0.32
C LEU A 126 -12.33 12.16 -1.16
N THR A 127 -11.79 13.07 -1.96
CA THR A 127 -11.71 12.89 -3.41
C THR A 127 -10.36 13.33 -3.92
N SER A 128 -9.76 12.52 -4.80
CA SER A 128 -8.61 12.90 -5.60
C SER A 128 -8.90 12.73 -7.08
N PHE A 129 -8.39 13.64 -7.88
CA PHE A 129 -8.31 13.52 -9.32
C PHE A 129 -6.90 13.95 -9.74
N SER A 130 -6.12 13.02 -10.26
CA SER A 130 -4.73 13.26 -10.62
C SER A 130 -4.41 12.81 -12.03
N GLY A 131 -3.46 13.49 -12.66
CA GLY A 131 -2.71 12.98 -13.78
C GLY A 131 -1.66 12.00 -13.27
N GLU A 132 -1.31 11.01 -14.09
CA GLU A 132 -0.23 10.09 -13.81
C GLU A 132 0.85 10.18 -14.88
N ILE A 133 2.09 10.35 -14.44
CA ILE A 133 3.28 10.35 -15.29
C ILE A 133 4.25 9.35 -14.68
N LEU A 134 4.42 8.20 -15.32
CA LEU A 134 5.33 7.18 -14.86
C LEU A 134 6.42 6.97 -15.89
N PHE A 135 7.65 7.14 -15.48
CA PHE A 135 8.84 6.88 -16.28
C PHE A 135 9.56 5.66 -15.72
N SER A 136 9.89 4.68 -16.58
CA SER A 136 10.61 3.48 -16.21
C SER A 136 11.66 3.10 -17.25
N TYR A 137 12.74 2.48 -16.77
CA TYR A 137 13.76 1.85 -17.59
C TYR A 137 13.79 0.36 -17.30
N TRP A 138 13.76 -0.47 -18.35
CA TRP A 138 13.69 -1.92 -18.23
C TRP A 138 14.57 -2.61 -19.28
N SER A 139 15.82 -2.86 -18.94
CA SER A 139 16.76 -3.58 -19.82
C SER A 139 16.76 -5.10 -19.65
N GLY A 140 15.96 -5.62 -18.71
CA GLY A 140 16.03 -7.02 -18.29
C GLY A 140 17.22 -7.33 -17.37
N ASP A 141 18.06 -6.34 -17.09
CA ASP A 141 19.28 -6.43 -16.29
C ASP A 141 19.02 -6.27 -14.78
N SER A 142 20.08 -5.93 -14.05
CA SER A 142 20.07 -5.92 -12.59
C SER A 142 19.44 -4.69 -11.97
N PHE A 143 19.18 -3.61 -12.74
CA PHE A 143 18.67 -2.34 -12.22
C PHE A 143 17.55 -1.77 -13.08
N TYR A 144 16.44 -1.35 -12.47
CA TYR A 144 15.30 -0.73 -13.12
C TYR A 144 14.71 0.40 -12.26
N PRO A 145 15.00 1.64 -12.58
CA PRO A 145 14.40 2.79 -11.92
C PRO A 145 12.95 2.99 -12.38
N VAL A 146 12.11 3.36 -11.43
CA VAL A 146 10.75 3.81 -11.68
C VAL A 146 10.54 5.14 -10.97
N ILE A 147 10.05 6.13 -11.69
CA ILE A 147 9.67 7.45 -11.17
C ILE A 147 8.21 7.68 -11.54
N ARG A 148 7.37 7.96 -10.54
CA ARG A 148 5.95 8.31 -10.71
C ARG A 148 5.73 9.71 -10.16
N ILE A 149 4.99 10.53 -10.92
CA ILE A 149 4.59 11.90 -10.57
C ILE A 149 3.07 11.97 -10.73
N GLU A 150 2.38 12.44 -9.69
CA GLU A 150 0.91 12.41 -9.61
C GLU A 150 0.35 13.84 -9.36
N PRO A 151 0.49 14.79 -10.35
CA PRO A 151 -0.08 16.12 -10.21
C PRO A 151 -1.62 16.05 -10.16
N GLY A 152 -2.24 16.60 -9.13
CA GLY A 152 -3.67 16.47 -8.98
C GLY A 152 -4.32 17.42 -7.98
N ILE A 153 -5.63 17.27 -7.86
CA ILE A 153 -6.45 17.96 -6.86
C ILE A 153 -6.94 16.96 -5.82
N TYR A 154 -6.71 17.27 -4.56
CA TYR A 154 -7.01 16.43 -3.41
C TYR A 154 -7.83 17.24 -2.42
N TYR A 155 -9.12 16.89 -2.24
CA TYR A 155 -10.06 17.72 -1.50
C TYR A 155 -11.08 16.91 -0.71
N THR A 156 -11.73 17.58 0.23
CA THR A 156 -12.79 16.98 1.06
C THR A 156 -14.14 17.64 0.77
N ARG A 157 -15.23 16.91 1.05
CA ARG A 157 -16.61 17.46 1.04
C ARG A 157 -17.02 18.11 -0.28
N ASP A 158 -16.54 17.58 -1.40
CA ASP A 158 -16.81 18.12 -2.74
C ASP A 158 -16.43 19.62 -2.90
N HIS A 159 -15.45 20.09 -2.11
CA HIS A 159 -15.06 21.49 -2.05
C HIS A 159 -13.61 21.71 -2.51
N VAL A 160 -13.46 22.03 -3.79
CA VAL A 160 -12.16 22.36 -4.38
C VAL A 160 -11.79 23.80 -4.05
N THR A 161 -10.55 24.00 -3.62
CA THR A 161 -9.95 25.33 -3.40
C THR A 161 -8.67 25.45 -4.20
N GLU A 162 -8.12 26.65 -4.33
CA GLU A 162 -6.82 26.88 -4.97
C GLU A 162 -5.65 26.12 -4.33
N ASN A 163 -5.81 25.80 -3.03
CA ASN A 163 -4.83 25.02 -2.25
C ASN A 163 -5.07 23.50 -2.30
N SER A 164 -6.03 23.02 -3.11
CA SER A 164 -6.29 21.58 -3.26
C SER A 164 -5.32 20.89 -4.22
N PHE A 165 -4.48 21.64 -4.93
CA PHE A 165 -3.46 21.08 -5.80
C PHE A 165 -2.30 20.50 -4.99
N ASP A 166 -1.87 19.30 -5.35
CA ASP A 166 -0.67 18.63 -4.82
C ASP A 166 0.10 17.93 -5.94
N LEU A 167 1.35 17.57 -5.64
CA LEU A 167 2.29 16.95 -6.57
C LEU A 167 3.08 15.84 -5.86
N PRO A 168 2.46 14.72 -5.50
CA PRO A 168 3.19 13.57 -4.99
C PRO A 168 4.19 13.03 -6.02
N ILE A 169 5.40 12.70 -5.54
CA ILE A 169 6.46 12.11 -6.37
C ILE A 169 6.94 10.82 -5.69
N ARG A 170 7.10 9.77 -6.48
CA ARG A 170 7.59 8.49 -5.99
C ARG A 170 8.76 8.00 -6.82
N ILE A 171 9.82 7.59 -6.15
CA ILE A 171 11.04 7.08 -6.78
C ILE A 171 11.31 5.70 -6.19
N THR A 172 11.20 4.65 -7.01
CA THR A 172 11.29 3.25 -6.57
C THR A 172 12.24 2.44 -7.45
N PRO A 173 13.57 2.66 -7.33
CA PRO A 173 14.52 1.82 -8.03
C PRO A 173 14.47 0.37 -7.52
N GLY A 174 14.51 -0.56 -8.45
CA GLY A 174 14.56 -1.98 -8.20
C GLY A 174 15.90 -2.59 -8.61
N PHE A 175 16.36 -3.59 -7.86
CA PHE A 175 17.61 -4.29 -8.05
C PHE A 175 17.37 -5.79 -8.09
N LYS A 176 17.74 -6.43 -9.17
CA LYS A 176 17.71 -7.89 -9.29
C LYS A 176 19.01 -8.45 -8.70
N LEU A 177 18.93 -9.03 -7.51
CA LEU A 177 20.08 -9.64 -6.84
C LEU A 177 20.35 -11.06 -7.32
N THR A 178 19.30 -11.83 -7.58
CA THR A 178 19.36 -13.18 -8.16
C THR A 178 18.20 -13.36 -9.14
N PRO A 179 18.15 -14.43 -9.95
CA PRO A 179 17.00 -14.69 -10.82
C PRO A 179 15.64 -14.72 -10.09
N ASN A 180 15.67 -15.03 -8.79
CA ASN A 180 14.47 -15.21 -7.97
C ASN A 180 14.31 -14.15 -6.87
N LEU A 181 15.22 -13.17 -6.75
CA LEU A 181 15.20 -12.18 -5.68
C LEU A 181 15.42 -10.78 -6.23
N TYR A 182 14.42 -9.92 -6.01
CA TYR A 182 14.45 -8.51 -6.33
C TYR A 182 14.35 -7.68 -5.06
N VAL A 183 15.10 -6.60 -4.98
CA VAL A 183 15.06 -5.65 -3.86
C VAL A 183 14.63 -4.29 -4.38
N ILE A 184 13.82 -3.60 -3.63
CA ILE A 184 13.39 -2.23 -3.90
C ILE A 184 13.84 -1.35 -2.73
N ALA A 185 14.37 -0.18 -3.05
CA ALA A 185 14.69 0.85 -2.07
C ALA A 185 14.42 2.21 -2.69
N GLY A 186 13.55 3.00 -2.09
CA GLY A 186 13.13 4.28 -2.65
C GLY A 186 12.44 5.16 -1.64
N CYS A 187 11.72 6.16 -2.12
CA CYS A 187 10.93 7.05 -1.29
C CYS A 187 9.71 7.61 -2.04
N SER A 188 8.71 8.00 -1.26
CA SER A 188 7.62 8.87 -1.67
C SER A 188 7.85 10.27 -1.08
N ILE A 189 7.58 11.30 -1.84
CA ILE A 189 7.70 12.70 -1.47
C ILE A 189 6.33 13.33 -1.68
N ASP A 190 5.74 13.84 -0.59
CA ASP A 190 4.47 14.56 -0.61
C ASP A 190 4.56 15.72 0.37
N VAL A 191 4.44 16.95 -0.15
CA VAL A 191 4.64 18.16 0.66
C VAL A 191 3.50 18.41 1.67
N TYR A 192 2.37 17.77 1.48
CA TYR A 192 1.23 17.85 2.39
C TYR A 192 1.22 16.72 3.44
N SER A 193 2.07 15.73 3.31
CA SER A 193 2.20 14.63 4.27
C SER A 193 3.16 14.93 5.41
N ASN A 194 3.02 14.19 6.47
CA ASN A 194 3.95 14.21 7.62
C ASN A 194 4.34 12.78 8.03
N PRO A 195 5.56 12.31 7.70
CA PRO A 195 6.70 13.06 7.14
C PRO A 195 6.57 13.35 5.64
N VAL A 196 7.14 14.46 5.19
CA VAL A 196 7.18 14.87 3.77
C VAL A 196 7.87 13.82 2.89
N VAL A 197 8.88 13.14 3.41
CA VAL A 197 9.60 12.07 2.71
C VAL A 197 9.37 10.76 3.44
N PHE A 198 8.79 9.81 2.73
CA PHE A 198 8.46 8.50 3.26
C PHE A 198 9.30 7.40 2.57
N PRO A 199 10.07 6.57 3.31
CA PRO A 199 10.87 5.51 2.71
C PRO A 199 9.99 4.38 2.19
N ILE A 200 10.33 3.88 1.00
CA ILE A 200 9.73 2.69 0.38
C ILE A 200 10.84 1.65 0.27
N GLY A 201 10.55 0.42 0.64
CA GLY A 201 11.56 -0.61 0.52
C GLY A 201 11.06 -2.01 0.80
N GLY A 202 11.87 -2.96 0.41
CA GLY A 202 11.58 -4.36 0.63
C GLY A 202 12.16 -5.26 -0.45
N PHE A 203 11.63 -6.46 -0.55
CA PHE A 203 12.07 -7.44 -1.53
C PHE A 203 10.89 -8.28 -2.04
N ASN A 204 11.09 -8.81 -3.25
CA ASN A 204 10.22 -9.81 -3.85
C ASN A 204 11.05 -11.09 -4.10
N TRP A 205 10.64 -12.18 -3.48
CA TRP A 205 11.33 -13.46 -3.53
C TRP A 205 10.43 -14.55 -4.10
N LYS A 206 10.71 -14.96 -5.33
CA LYS A 206 10.11 -16.14 -5.93
C LYS A 206 10.77 -17.38 -5.28
N ILE A 207 10.11 -17.96 -4.25
CA ILE A 207 10.61 -19.12 -3.51
C ILE A 207 10.70 -20.33 -4.44
N ASN A 208 9.64 -20.55 -5.23
CA ASN A 208 9.53 -21.53 -6.30
C ASN A 208 8.40 -21.15 -7.27
N ASP A 209 8.01 -22.02 -8.19
CA ASP A 209 6.97 -21.71 -9.19
C ASP A 209 5.56 -21.60 -8.61
N LYS A 210 5.36 -22.03 -7.36
CA LYS A 210 4.05 -21.98 -6.67
C LYS A 210 3.98 -20.98 -5.54
N PHE A 211 5.12 -20.53 -5.02
CA PHE A 211 5.15 -19.63 -3.87
C PHE A 211 5.99 -18.41 -4.14
N ASN A 212 5.42 -17.25 -3.90
CA ASN A 212 6.08 -15.95 -3.96
C ASN A 212 5.90 -15.21 -2.63
N PHE A 213 6.97 -14.58 -2.14
CA PHE A 213 6.93 -13.72 -0.97
C PHE A 213 7.39 -12.32 -1.34
N ARG A 214 6.47 -11.39 -1.36
CA ARG A 214 6.73 -9.98 -1.57
C ARG A 214 6.63 -9.24 -0.23
N ALA A 215 7.76 -8.93 0.36
CA ALA A 215 7.88 -8.14 1.57
C ALA A 215 8.22 -6.68 1.21
N VAL A 216 7.44 -6.08 0.31
CA VAL A 216 7.59 -4.68 -0.10
C VAL A 216 6.54 -3.85 0.59
N PHE A 217 7.02 -2.90 1.39
CA PHE A 217 6.19 -1.94 2.05
C PHE A 217 5.72 -0.87 1.04
N PRO A 218 4.44 -0.46 1.00
CA PRO A 218 3.40 -0.70 2.01
C PRO A 218 2.46 -1.90 1.76
N ARG A 219 2.71 -2.76 0.76
CA ARG A 219 1.82 -3.88 0.40
C ARG A 219 2.55 -5.23 0.44
N PRO A 220 2.93 -5.75 1.63
CA PRO A 220 3.51 -7.08 1.74
C PRO A 220 2.46 -8.14 1.43
N ARG A 221 2.84 -9.19 0.67
CA ARG A 221 1.99 -10.36 0.42
C ARG A 221 2.79 -11.66 0.34
N PHE A 222 2.16 -12.74 0.77
CA PHE A 222 2.61 -14.10 0.57
C PHE A 222 1.62 -14.83 -0.32
N SER A 223 2.07 -15.27 -1.48
CA SER A 223 1.24 -15.78 -2.57
C SER A 223 1.44 -17.26 -2.80
N TYR A 224 0.34 -17.97 -3.07
CA TYR A 224 0.29 -19.31 -3.62
C TYR A 224 -0.31 -19.29 -5.02
N ILE A 225 0.44 -19.76 -6.00
CA ILE A 225 0.13 -19.73 -7.44
C ILE A 225 -0.06 -21.18 -7.92
N PRO A 226 -1.25 -21.78 -7.79
CA PRO A 226 -1.51 -23.16 -8.18
C PRO A 226 -1.38 -23.40 -9.70
N ASN A 227 -1.71 -22.38 -10.51
CA ASN A 227 -1.58 -22.38 -11.97
C ASN A 227 -1.38 -20.95 -12.48
N GLN A 228 -1.20 -20.78 -13.80
CA GLN A 228 -0.87 -19.50 -14.44
C GLN A 228 -1.99 -18.45 -14.36
N ASN A 229 -3.23 -18.86 -14.08
CA ASN A 229 -4.38 -17.97 -14.07
C ASN A 229 -4.91 -17.67 -12.66
N LEU A 230 -4.34 -18.27 -11.62
CA LEU A 230 -4.86 -18.15 -10.26
C LEU A 230 -3.72 -17.89 -9.27
N GLU A 231 -3.83 -16.79 -8.54
CA GLU A 231 -3.03 -16.48 -7.36
C GLU A 231 -3.95 -16.34 -6.14
N ILE A 232 -3.59 -16.97 -5.05
CA ILE A 232 -4.24 -16.83 -3.73
C ILE A 232 -3.19 -16.27 -2.79
N TYR A 233 -3.51 -15.21 -2.07
CA TYR A 233 -2.51 -14.58 -1.21
C TYR A 233 -3.07 -14.15 0.16
N LEU A 234 -2.18 -14.08 1.12
CA LEU A 234 -2.35 -13.37 2.39
C LEU A 234 -1.50 -12.10 2.32
N GLY A 235 -2.10 -10.94 2.57
CA GLY A 235 -1.39 -9.67 2.46
C GLY A 235 -1.79 -8.65 3.52
N GLY A 236 -0.95 -7.64 3.64
CA GLY A 236 -1.22 -6.41 4.36
C GLY A 236 -1.16 -5.22 3.42
N GLU A 237 -1.76 -4.13 3.82
CA GLU A 237 -1.74 -2.90 3.05
C GLU A 237 -1.80 -1.68 3.97
N LEU A 238 -1.02 -0.67 3.63
CA LEU A 238 -1.16 0.68 4.18
C LEU A 238 -1.67 1.58 3.06
N LEU A 239 -2.84 2.16 3.28
CA LEU A 239 -3.45 3.15 2.41
C LEU A 239 -3.35 4.51 3.05
N GLY A 240 -3.43 5.55 2.24
CA GLY A 240 -3.57 6.89 2.74
C GLY A 240 -3.23 7.95 1.72
N ASN A 241 -3.73 9.15 1.99
CA ASN A 241 -3.47 10.34 1.18
C ASN A 241 -3.75 11.60 1.98
N SER A 242 -3.23 12.72 1.51
CA SER A 242 -3.45 14.04 2.09
C SER A 242 -4.48 14.82 1.29
N TYR A 243 -5.47 15.39 1.96
CA TYR A 243 -6.57 16.10 1.34
C TYR A 243 -6.70 17.51 1.92
N ARG A 244 -7.00 18.48 1.08
CA ARG A 244 -7.32 19.84 1.53
C ARG A 244 -8.76 19.89 2.02
N ASN A 245 -8.94 20.21 3.31
CA ASN A 245 -10.26 20.47 3.87
C ASN A 245 -10.73 21.86 3.41
N GLY A 246 -11.99 21.94 3.00
CA GLY A 246 -12.61 23.21 2.63
C GLY A 246 -12.86 24.13 3.83
N PRO A 247 -13.49 25.29 3.62
CA PRO A 247 -13.89 26.19 4.69
C PRO A 247 -14.80 25.51 5.69
N THR A 248 -14.51 25.66 6.99
CA THR A 248 -15.32 25.15 8.10
C THR A 248 -15.46 26.21 9.19
N ASN A 249 -16.44 26.05 10.07
CA ASN A 249 -16.63 26.93 11.23
C ASN A 249 -15.64 26.61 12.38
N ASP A 250 -15.00 25.44 12.38
CA ASP A 250 -13.95 25.11 13.35
C ASP A 250 -12.60 25.58 12.83
N ARG A 251 -12.02 26.55 13.54
CA ARG A 251 -10.73 27.16 13.19
C ARG A 251 -9.59 26.15 13.05
N ARG A 252 -9.68 24.99 13.72
CA ARG A 252 -8.65 23.94 13.69
C ARG A 252 -8.70 23.08 12.43
N THR A 253 -9.86 23.02 11.78
CA THR A 253 -10.07 22.21 10.58
C THR A 253 -10.33 23.07 9.34
N ASN A 254 -10.48 24.40 9.52
CA ASN A 254 -10.72 25.33 8.43
C ASN A 254 -9.52 25.43 7.49
N ASN A 255 -9.69 25.06 6.21
CA ASN A 255 -8.64 25.01 5.19
C ASN A 255 -7.40 24.20 5.63
N ALA A 256 -7.55 23.26 6.57
CA ALA A 256 -6.47 22.43 7.05
C ALA A 256 -6.14 21.29 6.06
N ILE A 257 -4.97 20.71 6.22
CA ILE A 257 -4.64 19.43 5.56
C ILE A 257 -5.19 18.32 6.44
N LEU A 258 -6.01 17.46 5.87
CA LEU A 258 -6.46 16.22 6.47
C LEU A 258 -5.65 15.07 5.86
N GLU A 259 -4.88 14.39 6.68
CA GLU A 259 -4.22 13.17 6.35
C GLU A 259 -5.10 11.99 6.75
N TYR A 260 -5.48 11.17 5.78
CA TYR A 260 -6.19 9.92 5.97
C TYR A 260 -5.23 8.77 5.79
N SER A 261 -5.22 7.82 6.72
CA SER A 261 -4.47 6.58 6.58
C SER A 261 -5.23 5.38 7.14
N GLU A 262 -4.99 4.22 6.54
CA GLU A 262 -5.63 2.96 6.90
C GLU A 262 -4.62 1.83 6.86
N GLU A 263 -4.58 1.03 7.94
CA GLU A 263 -3.84 -0.21 8.03
C GLU A 263 -4.79 -1.39 7.91
N ARG A 264 -4.48 -2.35 7.05
CA ARG A 264 -5.34 -3.51 6.83
C ARG A 264 -4.59 -4.78 6.46
N ALA A 265 -5.23 -5.92 6.68
CA ALA A 265 -4.75 -7.23 6.28
C ALA A 265 -5.91 -8.08 5.76
N GLY A 266 -5.63 -8.95 4.80
CA GLY A 266 -6.67 -9.77 4.18
C GLY A 266 -6.13 -10.94 3.37
N VAL A 267 -7.07 -11.73 2.90
CA VAL A 267 -6.85 -12.81 1.93
C VAL A 267 -7.43 -12.36 0.61
N GLY A 268 -6.66 -12.49 -0.45
CA GLY A 268 -7.09 -12.15 -1.81
C GLY A 268 -6.96 -13.32 -2.76
N VAL A 269 -7.74 -13.26 -3.81
CA VAL A 269 -7.70 -14.15 -4.96
C VAL A 269 -7.62 -13.29 -6.21
N ASP A 270 -6.57 -13.49 -6.99
CA ASP A 270 -6.37 -12.87 -8.28
C ASP A 270 -6.56 -13.92 -9.37
N TYR A 271 -7.43 -13.65 -10.33
CA TYR A 271 -7.81 -14.58 -11.39
C TYR A 271 -7.76 -13.93 -12.77
N THR A 272 -6.85 -14.42 -13.62
CA THR A 272 -6.77 -14.02 -15.03
C THR A 272 -7.89 -14.74 -15.83
N LEU A 273 -8.95 -13.98 -16.16
CA LEU A 273 -10.09 -14.48 -16.94
C LEU A 273 -9.66 -14.83 -18.37
N ARG A 274 -8.89 -13.97 -18.98
CA ARG A 274 -8.23 -14.14 -20.28
C ARG A 274 -7.07 -13.16 -20.38
N LYS A 275 -6.21 -13.32 -21.39
CA LYS A 275 -5.10 -12.38 -21.60
C LYS A 275 -5.59 -10.92 -21.57
N GLY A 276 -5.03 -10.14 -20.67
CA GLY A 276 -5.34 -8.73 -20.46
C GLY A 276 -6.64 -8.46 -19.68
N ILE A 277 -7.25 -9.45 -19.04
CA ILE A 277 -8.38 -9.21 -18.12
C ILE A 277 -8.14 -9.99 -16.82
N ASP A 278 -7.87 -9.26 -15.75
CA ASP A 278 -7.63 -9.80 -14.42
C ASP A 278 -8.72 -9.31 -13.46
N LEU A 279 -9.18 -10.19 -12.59
CA LEU A 279 -10.17 -9.93 -11.55
C LEU A 279 -9.55 -10.29 -10.21
N GLU A 280 -9.47 -9.33 -9.30
CA GLU A 280 -9.04 -9.55 -7.92
C GLU A 280 -10.22 -9.40 -6.97
N ALA A 281 -10.33 -10.29 -5.99
CA ALA A 281 -11.29 -10.21 -4.90
C ALA A 281 -10.57 -10.37 -3.57
N ILE A 282 -10.83 -9.45 -2.63
CA ILE A 282 -10.19 -9.44 -1.31
C ILE A 282 -11.25 -9.39 -0.23
N ALA A 283 -11.04 -10.15 0.84
CA ALA A 283 -11.77 -10.02 2.09
C ALA A 283 -10.77 -9.94 3.25
N GLY A 284 -10.98 -8.99 4.14
CA GLY A 284 -10.00 -8.72 5.18
C GLY A 284 -10.56 -7.94 6.35
N TRP A 285 -9.63 -7.38 7.11
CA TRP A 285 -9.88 -6.60 8.29
C TRP A 285 -9.02 -5.35 8.29
N THR A 286 -9.64 -4.17 8.43
CA THR A 286 -8.91 -2.94 8.72
C THR A 286 -8.45 -3.03 10.18
N ILE A 287 -7.22 -2.67 10.45
CA ILE A 287 -6.65 -2.68 11.80
C ILE A 287 -6.99 -1.35 12.48
N GLU A 288 -6.66 -0.26 11.80
CA GLU A 288 -6.92 1.10 12.26
C GLU A 288 -7.14 2.02 11.05
N ARG A 289 -8.02 3.02 11.20
CA ARG A 289 -8.13 4.16 10.29
C ARG A 289 -7.85 5.43 11.09
N VAL A 290 -6.99 6.29 10.56
CA VAL A 290 -6.56 7.54 11.20
C VAL A 290 -6.95 8.73 10.34
N TYR A 291 -7.53 9.72 10.97
CA TYR A 291 -7.87 11.01 10.37
C TYR A 291 -7.10 12.09 11.17
N ASP A 292 -6.01 12.57 10.60
CA ASP A 292 -5.14 13.56 11.24
C ASP A 292 -5.23 14.91 10.53
N TYR A 293 -5.69 15.93 11.24
CA TYR A 293 -5.62 17.30 10.74
C TYR A 293 -4.26 17.89 11.09
N ILE A 294 -3.31 17.74 10.14
CA ILE A 294 -1.91 18.11 10.35
C ILE A 294 -1.77 19.55 10.84
N ARG A 295 -0.87 19.75 11.81
CA ARG A 295 -0.41 21.02 12.40
C ARG A 295 -1.41 21.74 13.31
N SER A 296 -2.68 21.49 13.26
CA SER A 296 -3.63 22.35 13.99
C SER A 296 -4.88 21.66 14.54
N GLY A 297 -5.16 20.44 14.11
CA GLY A 297 -6.44 19.80 14.35
C GLY A 297 -6.40 18.56 15.24
N PRO A 298 -7.57 17.95 15.45
CA PRO A 298 -7.69 16.72 16.18
C PRO A 298 -7.19 15.53 15.35
N ILE A 299 -6.60 14.55 16.03
CA ILE A 299 -6.41 13.20 15.50
C ILE A 299 -7.60 12.36 15.93
N ASN A 300 -8.26 11.70 15.00
CA ASN A 300 -9.35 10.79 15.28
C ASN A 300 -8.99 9.41 14.73
N ARG A 301 -9.39 8.36 15.44
CA ARG A 301 -9.08 6.98 15.09
C ARG A 301 -10.36 6.17 15.06
N SER A 302 -10.43 5.22 14.15
CA SER A 302 -11.52 4.26 14.07
C SER A 302 -10.96 2.88 14.38
N ARG A 303 -11.74 2.08 15.10
CA ARG A 303 -11.40 0.67 15.35
C ARG A 303 -11.42 -0.14 14.07
N GLY A 304 -10.76 -1.29 14.13
CA GLY A 304 -10.77 -2.22 13.02
C GLY A 304 -12.17 -2.75 12.68
N SER A 305 -12.39 -3.03 11.41
CA SER A 305 -13.64 -3.61 10.88
C SER A 305 -13.37 -4.47 9.65
N PRO A 306 -14.26 -5.42 9.31
CA PRO A 306 -14.12 -6.17 8.08
C PRO A 306 -14.24 -5.28 6.85
N TYR A 307 -13.62 -5.67 5.75
CA TYR A 307 -13.79 -5.07 4.44
C TYR A 307 -13.84 -6.13 3.34
N ILE A 308 -14.43 -5.74 2.21
CA ILE A 308 -14.40 -6.48 0.96
C ILE A 308 -14.01 -5.54 -0.17
N ARG A 309 -13.21 -6.03 -1.14
CA ARG A 309 -12.76 -5.29 -2.32
C ARG A 309 -12.86 -6.15 -3.56
N LEU A 310 -13.21 -5.52 -4.68
CA LEU A 310 -13.17 -6.10 -6.02
C LEU A 310 -12.41 -5.15 -6.92
N ASP A 311 -11.44 -5.69 -7.66
CA ASP A 311 -10.65 -4.98 -8.65
C ASP A 311 -10.80 -5.67 -10.01
N LEU A 312 -10.99 -4.88 -11.05
CA LEU A 312 -11.00 -5.32 -12.44
C LEU A 312 -9.92 -4.56 -13.19
N LYS A 313 -8.97 -5.30 -13.76
CA LYS A 313 -7.93 -4.73 -14.62
C LYS A 313 -8.13 -5.20 -16.06
N ILE A 314 -8.03 -4.26 -17.00
CA ILE A 314 -8.18 -4.51 -18.44
C ILE A 314 -6.98 -3.90 -19.17
N ASP A 315 -6.15 -4.75 -19.77
CA ASP A 315 -5.03 -4.38 -20.63
C ASP A 315 -5.38 -4.59 -22.09
N LEU A 316 -5.30 -3.54 -22.92
CA LEU A 316 -5.52 -3.58 -24.38
C LEU A 316 -4.18 -3.53 -25.10
N PHE A 317 -3.95 -4.47 -26.03
CA PHE A 317 -2.70 -4.65 -26.78
C PHE A 317 -2.78 -4.12 -28.20
#